data_b905ab88971fa0a2519999315e306592
#
_entry.id   b905ab88971fa0a2519999315e306592
#
_cell.length_a   1.000
_cell.length_b   1.000
_cell.length_c   1.000
_cell.angle_alpha   90.00
_cell.angle_beta   90.00
_cell.angle_gamma   90.00
#
_symmetry.space_group_name_H-M   'P 1'
#
loop_
_entity.id
_entity.type
_entity.pdbx_description
1 polymer ?
#
loop_
_entity_poly.entity_id
_entity_poly.type
_entity_poly.pdbx_seq_one_letter_code
_entity_poly.pdbx_strand_id
1 'polypeptide(L)'
;MLHAALETGVTIEHADGEARHVPARTVVWAAGVTASGLASLMAELTGAEQDRAGRVTVEYDLTLPGHPEVFALGDMVRVRGRDGSVVALPGLAPVAMQEGRYAARAVRTRLKGGAAPAFRYRDKGNLATIGRAAAVADVKGVRLSGFLAWITWLVVHLFYLVGFQNRLLVVIRWSIGFATRGRGARLITIPANADARDGREPDRRG
;
A
#
# COMPACT_ATOMS: atom_id res chain seq x y z
N MET A 1 -20.87 5.34 -4.60
CA MET A 1 -19.50 5.53 -5.15
C MET A 1 -19.21 7.01 -5.27
N LEU A 2 -18.00 7.50 -5.02
CA LEU A 2 -17.69 8.93 -5.24
C LEU A 2 -17.61 9.15 -6.75
N HIS A 3 -18.44 10.06 -7.28
CA HIS A 3 -18.51 10.30 -8.73
C HIS A 3 -17.68 11.52 -9.15
N ALA A 4 -17.69 12.57 -8.33
CA ALA A 4 -16.86 13.76 -8.55
C ALA A 4 -16.67 14.55 -7.25
N ALA A 5 -15.50 15.15 -7.09
CA ALA A 5 -15.23 16.17 -6.10
C ALA A 5 -15.12 17.51 -6.84
N LEU A 6 -16.04 18.42 -6.56
CA LEU A 6 -16.09 19.76 -7.16
C LEU A 6 -15.72 20.81 -6.09
N GLU A 7 -15.43 22.03 -6.51
CA GLU A 7 -15.10 23.15 -5.60
C GLU A 7 -16.25 23.45 -4.61
N THR A 8 -17.48 23.05 -4.92
CA THR A 8 -18.69 23.31 -4.12
C THR A 8 -19.16 22.13 -3.28
N GLY A 9 -18.54 20.95 -3.42
CA GLY A 9 -18.94 19.76 -2.66
C GLY A 9 -18.61 18.44 -3.33
N VAL A 10 -19.29 17.39 -2.92
CA VAL A 10 -19.07 16.00 -3.36
C VAL A 10 -20.37 15.41 -3.86
N THR A 11 -20.33 14.74 -5.00
CA THR A 11 -21.47 13.94 -5.47
C THR A 11 -21.23 12.47 -5.14
N ILE A 12 -22.15 11.89 -4.36
CA ILE A 12 -22.12 10.50 -3.92
C ILE A 12 -23.20 9.75 -4.68
N GLU A 13 -22.82 8.67 -5.36
CA GLU A 13 -23.75 7.74 -5.98
C GLU A 13 -24.04 6.60 -4.99
N HIS A 14 -25.31 6.39 -4.69
CA HIS A 14 -25.79 5.29 -3.86
C HIS A 14 -25.88 3.98 -4.64
N ALA A 15 -26.05 2.85 -3.95
CA ALA A 15 -26.16 1.54 -4.56
C ALA A 15 -27.42 1.36 -5.45
N ASP A 16 -28.43 2.17 -5.24
CA ASP A 16 -29.67 2.26 -6.00
C ASP A 16 -29.56 3.13 -7.28
N GLY A 17 -28.38 3.73 -7.50
CA GLY A 17 -28.12 4.61 -8.64
C GLY A 17 -28.48 6.08 -8.43
N GLU A 18 -29.06 6.44 -7.27
CA GLU A 18 -29.31 7.85 -6.95
C GLU A 18 -28.00 8.60 -6.66
N ALA A 19 -27.82 9.75 -7.34
CA ALA A 19 -26.69 10.65 -7.11
C ALA A 19 -27.11 11.81 -6.19
N ARG A 20 -26.46 11.92 -5.04
CA ARG A 20 -26.69 13.00 -4.08
C ARG A 20 -25.51 13.96 -4.01
N HIS A 21 -25.75 15.24 -4.21
CA HIS A 21 -24.76 16.28 -3.96
C HIS A 21 -24.73 16.67 -2.48
N VAL A 22 -23.53 16.60 -1.87
CA VAL A 22 -23.28 17.02 -0.49
C VAL A 22 -22.43 18.29 -0.55
N PRO A 23 -22.96 19.47 -0.23
CA PRO A 23 -22.17 20.70 -0.22
C PRO A 23 -21.12 20.62 0.90
N ALA A 24 -19.85 20.84 0.56
CA ALA A 24 -18.74 20.82 1.48
C ALA A 24 -17.61 21.74 1.00
N ARG A 25 -17.00 22.49 1.93
CA ARG A 25 -15.81 23.31 1.63
C ARG A 25 -14.51 22.53 1.72
N THR A 26 -14.51 21.43 2.45
CA THR A 26 -13.35 20.57 2.63
C THR A 26 -13.76 19.13 2.40
N VAL A 27 -13.09 18.45 1.50
CA VAL A 27 -13.30 17.04 1.20
C VAL A 27 -12.04 16.28 1.54
N VAL A 28 -12.16 15.26 2.40
CA VAL A 28 -11.05 14.36 2.75
C VAL A 28 -11.35 12.98 2.18
N TRP A 29 -10.58 12.59 1.15
CA TRP A 29 -10.66 11.27 0.58
C TRP A 29 -9.73 10.31 1.33
N ALA A 30 -10.30 9.38 2.08
CA ALA A 30 -9.58 8.39 2.90
C ALA A 30 -10.02 6.95 2.59
N ALA A 31 -10.43 6.68 1.34
CA ALA A 31 -11.03 5.40 0.93
C ALA A 31 -10.00 4.36 0.46
N GLY A 32 -8.73 4.49 0.84
CA GLY A 32 -7.67 3.55 0.50
C GLY A 32 -6.90 3.92 -0.78
N VAL A 33 -6.17 2.95 -1.30
CA VAL A 33 -5.30 3.10 -2.46
C VAL A 33 -5.61 2.01 -3.49
N THR A 34 -5.35 2.30 -4.75
CA THR A 34 -5.35 1.32 -5.84
C THR A 34 -3.95 0.78 -6.08
N ALA A 35 -3.84 -0.41 -6.65
CA ALA A 35 -2.56 -0.96 -7.07
C ALA A 35 -1.92 -0.08 -8.16
N SER A 36 -0.60 -0.18 -8.31
CA SER A 36 0.13 0.55 -9.34
C SER A 36 -0.26 0.07 -10.75
N GLY A 37 -0.13 0.94 -11.76
CA GLY A 37 -0.36 0.57 -13.17
C GLY A 37 0.51 -0.60 -13.66
N LEU A 38 1.60 -0.90 -12.95
CA LEU A 38 2.43 -2.09 -13.23
C LEU A 38 1.65 -3.40 -13.00
N ALA A 39 0.74 -3.44 -12.02
CA ALA A 39 -0.10 -4.62 -11.82
C ALA A 39 -1.05 -4.87 -13.01
N SER A 40 -1.62 -3.78 -13.56
CA SER A 40 -2.47 -3.88 -14.75
C SER A 40 -1.68 -4.35 -15.98
N LEU A 41 -0.48 -3.79 -16.17
CA LEU A 41 0.39 -4.24 -17.26
C LEU A 41 0.76 -5.73 -17.13
N MET A 42 1.08 -6.20 -15.93
CA MET A 42 1.37 -7.62 -15.71
C MET A 42 0.14 -8.50 -15.99
N ALA A 43 -1.05 -8.08 -15.57
CA ALA A 43 -2.27 -8.82 -15.85
C ALA A 43 -2.58 -8.88 -17.36
N GLU A 44 -2.42 -7.79 -18.09
CA GLU A 44 -2.58 -7.75 -19.55
C GLU A 44 -1.61 -8.69 -20.29
N LEU A 45 -0.33 -8.68 -19.87
CA LEU A 45 0.71 -9.49 -20.52
C LEU A 45 0.62 -10.99 -20.20
N THR A 46 0.10 -11.36 -19.03
CA THR A 46 0.11 -12.75 -18.54
C THR A 46 -1.27 -13.40 -18.44
N GLY A 47 -2.34 -12.61 -18.62
CA GLY A 47 -3.71 -13.07 -18.38
C GLY A 47 -4.03 -13.32 -16.89
N ALA A 48 -3.20 -12.85 -15.95
CA ALA A 48 -3.44 -13.02 -14.52
C ALA A 48 -4.66 -12.20 -14.08
N GLU A 49 -5.47 -12.77 -13.19
CA GLU A 49 -6.66 -12.13 -12.65
C GLU A 49 -6.32 -10.88 -11.83
N GLN A 50 -7.14 -9.85 -11.97
CA GLN A 50 -7.10 -8.66 -11.10
C GLN A 50 -8.38 -8.52 -10.27
N ASP A 51 -8.25 -7.89 -9.09
CA ASP A 51 -9.41 -7.47 -8.31
C ASP A 51 -9.82 -6.02 -8.62
N ARG A 52 -10.89 -5.55 -7.96
CA ARG A 52 -11.41 -4.17 -8.13
C ARG A 52 -10.43 -3.09 -7.68
N ALA A 53 -9.45 -3.42 -6.83
CA ALA A 53 -8.39 -2.51 -6.41
C ALA A 53 -7.17 -2.55 -7.36
N GLY A 54 -7.26 -3.29 -8.47
CA GLY A 54 -6.20 -3.43 -9.46
C GLY A 54 -5.07 -4.38 -9.04
N ARG A 55 -5.23 -5.17 -7.96
CA ARG A 55 -4.19 -6.10 -7.50
C ARG A 55 -4.19 -7.36 -8.36
N VAL A 56 -3.01 -7.74 -8.83
CA VAL A 56 -2.83 -8.97 -9.63
C VAL A 56 -2.76 -10.20 -8.73
N THR A 57 -3.37 -11.30 -9.18
CA THR A 57 -3.33 -12.58 -8.46
C THR A 57 -2.03 -13.30 -8.78
N VAL A 58 -1.26 -13.61 -7.73
CA VAL A 58 -0.04 -14.43 -7.82
C VAL A 58 -0.28 -15.83 -7.24
N GLU A 59 0.54 -16.77 -7.61
CA GLU A 59 0.51 -18.13 -7.09
C GLU A 59 1.01 -18.18 -5.63
N TYR A 60 0.86 -19.35 -4.99
CA TYR A 60 1.28 -19.59 -3.60
C TYR A 60 2.77 -19.33 -3.33
N ASP A 61 3.57 -19.21 -4.36
CA ASP A 61 5.01 -18.92 -4.30
C ASP A 61 5.36 -17.53 -4.80
N LEU A 62 4.34 -16.64 -4.89
CA LEU A 62 4.43 -15.23 -5.28
C LEU A 62 4.88 -15.02 -6.73
N THR A 63 4.75 -16.02 -7.59
CA THR A 63 4.99 -15.87 -9.03
C THR A 63 3.69 -15.60 -9.79
N LEU A 64 3.78 -15.04 -10.97
CA LEU A 64 2.64 -14.88 -11.85
C LEU A 64 2.19 -16.23 -12.41
N PRO A 65 0.89 -16.47 -12.59
CA PRO A 65 0.37 -17.69 -13.19
C PRO A 65 1.00 -17.94 -14.58
N GLY A 66 1.54 -19.14 -14.79
CA GLY A 66 2.22 -19.50 -16.03
C GLY A 66 3.63 -18.92 -16.22
N HIS A 67 4.07 -18.04 -15.31
CA HIS A 67 5.36 -17.35 -15.36
C HIS A 67 6.17 -17.53 -14.07
N PRO A 68 6.70 -18.73 -13.81
CA PRO A 68 7.42 -19.03 -12.57
C PRO A 68 8.70 -18.22 -12.38
N GLU A 69 9.22 -17.59 -13.42
CA GLU A 69 10.38 -16.70 -13.40
C GLU A 69 10.05 -15.29 -12.94
N VAL A 70 8.75 -14.89 -12.92
CA VAL A 70 8.32 -13.53 -12.60
C VAL A 70 7.67 -13.50 -11.22
N PHE A 71 8.29 -12.79 -10.28
CA PHE A 71 7.74 -12.52 -8.97
C PHE A 71 7.03 -11.16 -8.95
N ALA A 72 5.83 -11.11 -8.39
CA ALA A 72 5.15 -9.86 -8.06
C ALA A 72 4.86 -9.81 -6.56
N LEU A 73 5.11 -8.66 -5.91
CA LEU A 73 5.18 -8.53 -4.46
C LEU A 73 4.55 -7.21 -3.98
N GLY A 74 4.19 -7.15 -2.70
CA GLY A 74 3.74 -5.95 -2.02
C GLY A 74 2.27 -5.63 -2.25
N ASP A 75 1.91 -4.37 -2.14
CA ASP A 75 0.52 -3.90 -2.12
C ASP A 75 -0.24 -4.12 -3.44
N MET A 76 0.49 -4.48 -4.50
CA MET A 76 -0.07 -4.71 -5.84
C MET A 76 -0.52 -6.14 -6.09
N VAL A 77 -0.39 -7.04 -5.11
CA VAL A 77 -0.73 -8.46 -5.28
C VAL A 77 -1.79 -8.96 -4.30
N ARG A 78 -2.45 -10.03 -4.69
CA ARG A 78 -3.18 -10.94 -3.83
C ARG A 78 -2.69 -12.36 -4.07
N VAL A 79 -2.60 -13.16 -3.03
CA VAL A 79 -1.91 -14.44 -3.07
C VAL A 79 -2.92 -15.58 -3.17
N ARG A 80 -2.73 -16.48 -4.13
CA ARG A 80 -3.47 -17.74 -4.24
C ARG A 80 -2.84 -18.78 -3.32
N GLY A 81 -3.64 -19.36 -2.44
CA GLY A 81 -3.25 -20.50 -1.62
C GLY A 81 -3.18 -21.79 -2.45
N ARG A 82 -2.55 -22.84 -1.92
CA ARG A 82 -2.53 -24.17 -2.55
C ARG A 82 -3.92 -24.81 -2.62
N ASP A 83 -4.83 -24.38 -1.78
CA ASP A 83 -6.24 -24.77 -1.75
C ASP A 83 -7.12 -24.01 -2.77
N GLY A 84 -6.51 -23.14 -3.57
CA GLY A 84 -7.20 -22.28 -4.53
C GLY A 84 -7.83 -21.02 -3.92
N SER A 85 -7.81 -20.86 -2.60
CA SER A 85 -8.27 -19.62 -1.96
C SER A 85 -7.41 -18.44 -2.37
N VAL A 86 -8.01 -17.26 -2.57
CA VAL A 86 -7.27 -16.03 -2.91
C VAL A 86 -7.42 -15.04 -1.78
N VAL A 87 -6.29 -14.65 -1.18
CA VAL A 87 -6.23 -13.75 -0.04
C VAL A 87 -5.51 -12.46 -0.43
N ALA A 88 -6.19 -11.34 -0.21
CA ALA A 88 -5.56 -10.03 -0.22
C ALA A 88 -4.93 -9.78 1.15
N LEU A 89 -3.61 -9.74 1.21
CA LEU A 89 -2.89 -9.39 2.42
C LEU A 89 -3.02 -7.89 2.72
N PRO A 90 -2.90 -7.46 3.99
CA PRO A 90 -2.90 -6.05 4.32
C PRO A 90 -1.80 -5.28 3.58
N GLY A 91 -2.10 -4.09 3.04
CA GLY A 91 -1.12 -3.18 2.42
C GLY A 91 -0.20 -2.56 3.47
N LEU A 92 0.67 -3.37 4.05
CA LEU A 92 1.57 -3.00 5.14
C LEU A 92 3.01 -3.37 4.81
N ALA A 93 3.95 -2.51 5.19
CA ALA A 93 5.38 -2.76 5.00
C ALA A 93 5.87 -4.14 5.52
N PRO A 94 5.40 -4.67 6.67
CA PRO A 94 5.76 -6.02 7.12
C PRO A 94 5.38 -7.14 6.15
N VAL A 95 4.30 -6.99 5.38
CA VAL A 95 3.90 -7.96 4.33
C VAL A 95 4.93 -7.94 3.22
N ALA A 96 5.14 -6.80 2.58
CA ALA A 96 6.09 -6.63 1.48
C ALA A 96 7.52 -7.05 1.86
N MET A 97 7.97 -6.75 3.09
CA MET A 97 9.27 -7.20 3.60
C MET A 97 9.36 -8.72 3.75
N GLN A 98 8.29 -9.40 4.15
CA GLN A 98 8.27 -10.87 4.25
C GLN A 98 8.23 -11.51 2.86
N GLU A 99 7.45 -10.96 1.95
CA GLU A 99 7.40 -11.39 0.56
C GLU A 99 8.76 -11.24 -0.13
N GLY A 100 9.42 -10.09 -0.01
CA GLY A 100 10.75 -9.87 -0.59
C GLY A 100 11.81 -10.82 -0.04
N ARG A 101 11.80 -11.09 1.29
CA ARG A 101 12.70 -12.09 1.88
C ARG A 101 12.38 -13.50 1.42
N TYR A 102 11.10 -13.81 1.22
CA TYR A 102 10.68 -15.09 0.67
C TYR A 102 11.16 -15.23 -0.78
N ALA A 103 10.89 -14.27 -1.65
CA ALA A 103 11.32 -14.28 -3.04
C ALA A 103 12.83 -14.48 -3.17
N ALA A 104 13.63 -13.74 -2.38
CA ALA A 104 15.08 -13.91 -2.38
C ALA A 104 15.53 -15.32 -1.97
N ARG A 105 14.84 -15.98 -1.03
CA ARG A 105 15.11 -17.38 -0.69
C ARG A 105 14.64 -18.33 -1.77
N ALA A 106 13.47 -18.09 -2.35
CA ALA A 106 12.91 -18.91 -3.43
C ALA A 106 13.84 -18.94 -4.64
N VAL A 107 14.36 -17.77 -5.07
CA VAL A 107 15.35 -17.68 -6.14
C VAL A 107 16.60 -18.49 -5.82
N ARG A 108 17.18 -18.32 -4.62
CA ARG A 108 18.37 -19.10 -4.21
C ARG A 108 18.11 -20.61 -4.20
N THR A 109 16.94 -21.04 -3.77
CA THR A 109 16.57 -22.45 -3.72
C THR A 109 16.43 -23.02 -5.14
N ARG A 110 15.76 -22.28 -6.04
CA ARG A 110 15.61 -22.69 -7.45
C ARG A 110 16.93 -22.77 -8.18
N LEU A 111 17.86 -21.82 -7.96
CA LEU A 111 19.20 -21.85 -8.53
C LEU A 111 20.01 -23.08 -8.09
N LYS A 112 19.66 -23.69 -6.97
CA LYS A 112 20.25 -24.95 -6.47
C LYS A 112 19.47 -26.19 -6.88
N GLY A 113 18.49 -26.07 -7.78
CA GLY A 113 17.63 -27.16 -8.25
C GLY A 113 16.53 -27.59 -7.27
N GLY A 114 16.28 -26.81 -6.19
CA GLY A 114 15.24 -27.10 -5.21
C GLY A 114 13.92 -26.38 -5.50
N ALA A 115 12.84 -26.82 -4.83
CA ALA A 115 11.54 -26.17 -4.85
C ALA A 115 11.33 -25.28 -3.60
N ALA A 116 10.79 -24.08 -3.79
CA ALA A 116 10.43 -23.21 -2.68
C ALA A 116 9.09 -23.66 -2.04
N PRO A 117 8.97 -23.62 -0.70
CA PRO A 117 7.69 -23.87 -0.04
C PRO A 117 6.71 -22.71 -0.32
N ALA A 118 5.39 -22.95 -0.08
CA ALA A 118 4.41 -21.88 -0.22
C ALA A 118 4.71 -20.70 0.73
N PHE A 119 4.47 -19.49 0.26
CA PHE A 119 4.54 -18.29 1.08
C PHE A 119 3.48 -18.33 2.19
N ARG A 120 3.87 -17.92 3.38
CA ARG A 120 2.96 -17.75 4.51
C ARG A 120 3.27 -16.45 5.23
N TYR A 121 2.31 -15.55 5.22
CA TYR A 121 2.39 -14.32 5.99
C TYR A 121 2.30 -14.61 7.49
N ARG A 122 3.17 -14.01 8.27
CA ARG A 122 3.10 -14.02 9.74
C ARG A 122 2.73 -12.62 10.20
N ASP A 123 1.51 -12.48 10.69
CA ASP A 123 1.06 -11.21 11.25
C ASP A 123 1.89 -10.86 12.50
N LYS A 124 2.39 -9.64 12.52
CA LYS A 124 3.16 -9.08 13.65
C LYS A 124 2.36 -8.10 14.48
N GLY A 125 1.10 -7.90 14.13
CA GLY A 125 0.23 -6.90 14.71
C GLY A 125 0.26 -5.56 13.95
N ASN A 126 -0.57 -4.64 14.42
CA ASN A 126 -0.80 -3.34 13.80
C ASN A 126 -0.34 -2.22 14.72
N LEU A 127 0.34 -1.24 14.15
CA LEU A 127 0.72 0.00 14.82
C LEU A 127 0.37 1.18 13.93
N ALA A 128 -0.37 2.15 14.47
CA ALA A 128 -0.73 3.36 13.74
C ALA A 128 -0.62 4.60 14.62
N THR A 129 0.00 5.67 14.12
CA THR A 129 -0.02 6.97 14.76
C THR A 129 -1.34 7.66 14.44
N ILE A 130 -1.99 8.24 15.46
CA ILE A 130 -3.22 9.01 15.32
C ILE A 130 -2.90 10.50 15.29
N GLY A 131 -1.80 10.88 15.93
CA GLY A 131 -1.40 12.27 16.05
C GLY A 131 -0.07 12.43 16.77
N ARG A 132 0.18 13.64 17.25
CA ARG A 132 1.41 13.95 17.98
C ARG A 132 1.43 13.24 19.34
N ALA A 133 2.43 12.41 19.58
CA ALA A 133 2.59 11.61 20.80
C ALA A 133 1.39 10.69 21.11
N ALA A 134 0.60 10.35 20.09
CA ALA A 134 -0.54 9.45 20.22
C ALA A 134 -0.54 8.41 19.11
N ALA A 135 -0.68 7.15 19.49
CA ALA A 135 -0.77 6.01 18.60
C ALA A 135 -1.70 4.93 19.17
N VAL A 136 -2.02 3.96 18.35
CA VAL A 136 -2.65 2.70 18.76
C VAL A 136 -1.77 1.55 18.30
N ALA A 137 -1.68 0.51 19.12
CA ALA A 137 -0.97 -0.71 18.81
C ALA A 137 -1.82 -1.91 19.23
N ASP A 138 -1.87 -2.91 18.35
CA ASP A 138 -2.40 -4.24 18.67
C ASP A 138 -1.34 -5.25 18.22
N VAL A 139 -0.59 -5.78 19.18
CA VAL A 139 0.50 -6.71 18.94
C VAL A 139 0.22 -7.99 19.69
N LYS A 140 -0.15 -9.04 18.97
CA LYS A 140 -0.47 -10.38 19.54
C LYS A 140 -1.49 -10.34 20.69
N GLY A 141 -2.53 -9.47 20.57
CA GLY A 141 -3.58 -9.32 21.56
C GLY A 141 -3.26 -8.33 22.68
N VAL A 142 -2.04 -7.80 22.75
CA VAL A 142 -1.71 -6.70 23.68
C VAL A 142 -2.09 -5.37 22.99
N ARG A 143 -3.07 -4.69 23.56
CA ARG A 143 -3.57 -3.41 23.06
C ARG A 143 -2.98 -2.27 23.86
N LEU A 144 -2.29 -1.37 23.17
CA LEU A 144 -1.73 -0.15 23.74
C LEU A 144 -2.35 1.06 23.04
N SER A 145 -2.50 2.17 23.76
CA SER A 145 -2.96 3.44 23.22
C SER A 145 -2.19 4.62 23.81
N GLY A 146 -2.32 5.78 23.16
CA GLY A 146 -1.72 7.03 23.63
C GLY A 146 -0.20 7.05 23.51
N PHE A 147 0.47 7.63 24.53
CA PHE A 147 1.91 7.88 24.53
C PHE A 147 2.74 6.60 24.52
N LEU A 148 2.35 5.56 25.28
CA LEU A 148 3.06 4.29 25.30
C LEU A 148 3.05 3.59 23.95
N ALA A 149 1.91 3.59 23.27
CA ALA A 149 1.81 3.07 21.90
C ALA A 149 2.67 3.89 20.93
N TRP A 150 2.76 5.22 21.13
CA TRP A 150 3.59 6.09 20.32
C TRP A 150 5.09 5.80 20.51
N ILE A 151 5.56 5.61 21.73
CA ILE A 151 6.94 5.17 21.97
C ILE A 151 7.21 3.82 21.33
N THR A 152 6.31 2.86 21.49
CA THR A 152 6.42 1.53 20.84
C THR A 152 6.51 1.68 19.32
N TRP A 153 5.66 2.50 18.71
CA TRP A 153 5.70 2.81 17.28
C TRP A 153 7.05 3.39 16.88
N LEU A 154 7.57 4.38 17.63
CA LEU A 154 8.85 5.04 17.37
C LEU A 154 10.00 4.02 17.38
N VAL A 155 10.10 3.20 18.43
CA VAL A 155 11.16 2.18 18.57
C VAL A 155 11.09 1.16 17.43
N VAL A 156 9.91 0.64 17.12
CA VAL A 156 9.72 -0.33 16.04
C VAL A 156 10.15 0.27 14.69
N HIS A 157 9.72 1.50 14.38
CA HIS A 157 10.07 2.14 13.11
C HIS A 157 11.57 2.43 12.99
N LEU A 158 12.20 2.92 14.05
CA LEU A 158 13.65 3.13 14.06
C LEU A 158 14.44 1.82 13.93
N PHE A 159 13.95 0.72 14.53
CA PHE A 159 14.58 -0.58 14.41
C PHE A 159 14.57 -1.11 12.98
N TYR A 160 13.45 -0.92 12.23
CA TYR A 160 13.33 -1.37 10.84
C TYR A 160 14.03 -0.44 9.84
N LEU A 161 14.47 0.74 10.24
CA LEU A 161 15.22 1.63 9.36
C LEU A 161 16.59 1.05 9.02
N VAL A 162 16.90 0.98 7.73
CA VAL A 162 18.17 0.44 7.24
C VAL A 162 19.29 1.48 7.39
N GLY A 163 20.41 1.07 7.96
CA GLY A 163 21.62 1.88 8.11
C GLY A 163 21.63 2.77 9.34
N PHE A 164 22.79 2.78 10.04
CA PHE A 164 22.97 3.56 11.25
C PHE A 164 22.84 5.07 11.01
N GLN A 165 23.45 5.57 9.93
CA GLN A 165 23.38 6.98 9.54
C GLN A 165 21.93 7.44 9.30
N ASN A 166 21.12 6.63 8.60
CA ASN A 166 19.72 6.95 8.37
C ASN A 166 18.92 6.99 9.67
N ARG A 167 19.18 6.08 10.60
CA ARG A 167 18.54 6.10 11.94
C ARG A 167 18.84 7.38 12.68
N LEU A 168 20.10 7.79 12.71
CA LEU A 168 20.53 9.01 13.40
C LEU A 168 19.90 10.26 12.75
N LEU A 169 19.95 10.36 11.43
CA LEU A 169 19.32 11.48 10.70
C LEU A 169 17.82 11.58 10.95
N VAL A 170 17.12 10.45 10.95
CA VAL A 170 15.67 10.41 11.20
C VAL A 170 15.38 10.81 12.64
N VAL A 171 16.12 10.31 13.63
CA VAL A 171 15.96 10.72 15.03
C VAL A 171 16.13 12.23 15.17
N ILE A 172 17.21 12.81 14.62
CA ILE A 172 17.46 14.26 14.68
C ILE A 172 16.32 15.04 14.03
N ARG A 173 15.94 14.69 12.79
CA ARG A 173 14.85 15.36 12.05
C ARG A 173 13.51 15.27 12.79
N TRP A 174 13.17 14.10 13.32
CA TRP A 174 11.93 13.92 14.07
C TRP A 174 11.96 14.67 15.39
N SER A 175 13.09 14.71 16.10
CA SER A 175 13.24 15.51 17.32
C SER A 175 13.06 17.00 17.06
N ILE A 176 13.70 17.53 16.01
CA ILE A 176 13.54 18.93 15.59
C ILE A 176 12.07 19.19 15.19
N GLY A 177 11.49 18.37 14.31
CA GLY A 177 10.10 18.51 13.88
C GLY A 177 9.11 18.41 15.04
N PHE A 178 9.40 17.57 16.03
CA PHE A 178 8.61 17.45 17.24
C PHE A 178 8.70 18.70 18.11
N ALA A 179 9.92 19.25 18.32
CA ALA A 179 10.15 20.44 19.14
C ALA A 179 9.61 21.72 18.47
N THR A 180 9.84 21.91 17.17
CA THR A 180 9.46 23.11 16.42
C THR A 180 8.02 23.13 15.95
N ARG A 181 7.23 22.05 16.18
CA ARG A 181 5.89 21.88 15.60
C ARG A 181 5.88 22.04 14.06
N GLY A 182 7.00 21.71 13.41
CA GLY A 182 7.15 21.83 11.96
C GLY A 182 6.05 21.08 11.21
N ARG A 183 5.28 21.82 10.42
CA ARG A 183 4.30 21.25 9.49
C ARG A 183 5.03 20.89 8.20
N GLY A 184 5.61 19.71 8.14
CA GLY A 184 6.17 19.16 6.91
C GLY A 184 5.06 18.69 5.96
N ALA A 185 4.29 19.62 5.42
CA ALA A 185 3.37 19.27 4.35
C ALA A 185 4.18 18.96 3.10
N ARG A 186 4.14 17.73 2.62
CA ARG A 186 4.69 17.34 1.33
C ARG A 186 3.58 17.43 0.30
N LEU A 187 3.68 18.38 -0.61
CA LEU A 187 2.81 18.46 -1.76
C LEU A 187 3.20 17.34 -2.72
N ILE A 188 2.29 16.40 -2.97
CA ILE A 188 2.46 15.38 -4.01
C ILE A 188 1.79 15.96 -5.25
N THR A 189 2.60 16.43 -6.21
CA THR A 189 2.12 16.85 -7.52
C THR A 189 1.92 15.61 -8.39
N ILE A 190 0.75 15.51 -9.02
CA ILE A 190 0.51 14.51 -10.07
C ILE A 190 1.47 14.84 -11.23
N PRO A 191 2.24 13.89 -11.78
CA PRO A 191 3.07 14.13 -12.95
C PRO A 191 2.19 14.63 -14.11
N ALA A 192 2.65 15.64 -14.83
CA ALA A 192 1.92 16.25 -15.97
C ALA A 192 1.50 15.27 -17.08
N ASN A 193 2.04 14.05 -17.09
CA ASN A 193 1.72 13.00 -18.05
C ASN A 193 0.50 12.14 -17.67
N ALA A 194 -0.20 12.41 -16.56
CA ALA A 194 -1.43 11.69 -16.21
C ALA A 194 -2.58 12.04 -17.17
N ASP A 195 -2.58 13.27 -17.70
CA ASP A 195 -3.62 13.72 -18.64
C ASP A 195 -3.49 13.13 -20.06
N ALA A 196 -2.31 12.65 -20.44
CA ALA A 196 -2.07 12.04 -21.75
C ALA A 196 -2.72 10.64 -21.91
N ARG A 197 -3.19 10.02 -20.82
CA ARG A 197 -3.85 8.71 -20.84
C ARG A 197 -5.38 8.79 -20.89
N ASP A 198 -5.95 9.98 -20.70
CA ASP A 198 -7.43 10.16 -20.66
C ASP A 198 -8.01 10.54 -22.04
N GLY A 199 -7.27 10.36 -23.13
CA GLY A 199 -7.80 10.39 -24.51
C GLY A 199 -8.55 11.67 -24.91
N ARG A 200 -8.43 12.77 -24.20
CA ARG A 200 -8.99 14.05 -24.59
C ARG A 200 -8.03 14.78 -25.51
N GLU A 201 -8.24 14.57 -26.78
CA GLU A 201 -7.70 15.42 -27.83
C GLU A 201 -8.10 16.89 -27.55
N PRO A 202 -7.15 17.85 -27.54
CA PRO A 202 -7.52 19.26 -27.37
C PRO A 202 -8.39 19.68 -28.56
N ASP A 203 -9.59 20.12 -28.28
CA ASP A 203 -10.51 20.71 -29.27
C ASP A 203 -9.80 21.90 -29.97
N ARG A 204 -9.28 21.64 -31.16
CA ARG A 204 -8.80 22.68 -32.06
C ARG A 204 -10.00 23.29 -32.78
N ARG A 205 -10.69 24.22 -32.15
CA ARG A 205 -11.57 25.15 -32.82
C ARG A 205 -11.35 26.56 -32.31
N GLY A 206 -11.00 27.44 -33.23
CA GLY A 206 -11.09 28.88 -33.13
C GLY A 206 -9.81 29.58 -33.32
#